data_aa77073f2b4daba881c437025772dafb
#
_entry.id   aa77073f2b4daba881c437025772dafb
#
_cell.length_a   1.000
_cell.length_b   1.000
_cell.length_c   1.000
_cell.angle_alpha   90.00
_cell.angle_beta   90.00
_cell.angle_gamma   90.00
#
_symmetry.space_group_name_H-M   'P 1'
#
loop_
_entity.id
_entity.type
_entity.pdbx_description
1 polymer ?
#
loop_
_entity_poly.entity_id
_entity_poly.type
_entity_poly.pdbx_seq_one_letter_code
_entity_poly.pdbx_strand_id
1 'polypeptide(L)'
;MGVFAYTNALPQLELIRSQLQEGDLLLLSPEFDAAKRQFCTTNAFDDDFFCMVEENYDLLASLDLRQYSGIFSALGSYLQTRAGMAARSYAVSPAELDEGGNAVDTPSYNAYGDYILYRPDAGEDTPIYGLPVDYTVDAFPQAYYIDPANAEIARFTADGVRVWLTYSPRNSQAVSEASTPEAIAALDAYFRENLNAAILTPLQDSLLPGRYFYGTDNHLSTNGVALRTAQVITALKDALQKEGLTP
;
A
#
# COMPACT_ATOMS: atom_id res chain seq x y z
N MET A 1 0.16 7.94 -3.21
CA MET A 1 -1.07 7.50 -3.89
C MET A 1 -1.50 6.19 -3.25
N GLY A 2 -2.71 6.05 -2.80
CA GLY A 2 -3.22 4.90 -2.04
C GLY A 2 -4.71 5.11 -1.73
N VAL A 3 -5.45 5.59 -2.72
CA VAL A 3 -6.84 6.05 -2.53
C VAL A 3 -7.83 4.89 -2.44
N PHE A 4 -7.47 3.71 -2.95
CA PHE A 4 -8.35 2.55 -2.99
C PHE A 4 -7.73 1.41 -2.17
N ALA A 5 -8.11 1.33 -0.89
CA ALA A 5 -7.57 0.36 0.06
C ALA A 5 -7.80 -1.11 -0.33
N TYR A 6 -8.81 -1.38 -1.14
CA TYR A 6 -9.17 -2.73 -1.58
C TYR A 6 -8.63 -3.08 -2.96
N THR A 7 -8.14 -2.09 -3.72
CA THR A 7 -7.57 -2.34 -5.04
C THR A 7 -6.23 -3.04 -4.91
N ASN A 8 -6.05 -4.09 -5.72
CA ASN A 8 -4.78 -4.80 -5.80
C ASN A 8 -3.63 -3.85 -6.18
N ALA A 9 -2.41 -4.17 -5.77
CA ALA A 9 -1.22 -3.37 -6.07
C ALA A 9 -0.98 -3.22 -7.59
N LEU A 10 -1.32 -4.21 -8.41
CA LEU A 10 -1.02 -4.20 -9.85
C LEU A 10 -1.61 -3.00 -10.59
N PRO A 11 -2.91 -2.66 -10.50
CA PRO A 11 -3.45 -1.47 -11.16
C PRO A 11 -2.79 -0.17 -10.69
N GLN A 12 -2.44 -0.08 -9.41
CA GLN A 12 -1.75 1.08 -8.87
C GLN A 12 -0.33 1.21 -9.43
N LEU A 13 0.39 0.11 -9.57
CA LEU A 13 1.73 0.07 -10.17
C LEU A 13 1.69 0.47 -11.64
N GLU A 14 0.71 -0.01 -12.42
CA GLU A 14 0.54 0.38 -13.82
C GLU A 14 0.25 1.89 -13.97
N LEU A 15 -0.62 2.43 -13.12
CA LEU A 15 -0.90 3.86 -13.12
C LEU A 15 0.35 4.69 -12.80
N ILE A 16 1.10 4.28 -11.78
CA ILE A 16 2.35 4.95 -11.40
C ILE A 16 3.38 4.85 -12.52
N ARG A 17 3.53 3.67 -13.13
CA ARG A 17 4.50 3.42 -14.20
C ARG A 17 4.28 4.35 -15.39
N SER A 18 3.02 4.64 -15.75
CA SER A 18 2.69 5.56 -16.84
C SER A 18 3.15 7.01 -16.58
N GLN A 19 3.44 7.38 -15.34
CA GLN A 19 3.85 8.73 -14.93
C GLN A 19 5.36 8.86 -14.67
N LEU A 20 6.08 7.74 -14.54
CA LEU A 20 7.51 7.74 -14.23
C LEU A 20 8.36 7.82 -15.49
N GLN A 21 9.56 8.38 -15.34
CA GLN A 21 10.55 8.54 -16.40
C GLN A 21 11.88 7.93 -16.00
N GLU A 22 12.76 7.69 -16.98
CA GLU A 22 14.13 7.26 -16.73
C GLU A 22 14.83 8.21 -15.74
N GLY A 23 15.45 7.63 -14.72
CA GLY A 23 16.12 8.36 -13.64
C GLY A 23 15.25 8.62 -12.41
N ASP A 24 13.95 8.44 -12.51
CA ASP A 24 13.05 8.55 -11.35
C ASP A 24 13.31 7.44 -10.32
N LEU A 25 12.87 7.69 -9.08
CA LEU A 25 12.94 6.75 -7.97
C LEU A 25 11.54 6.41 -7.49
N LEU A 26 11.23 5.12 -7.49
CA LEU A 26 10.01 4.56 -6.92
C LEU A 26 10.32 3.93 -5.55
N LEU A 27 9.71 4.46 -4.50
CA LEU A 27 9.74 3.86 -3.16
C LEU A 27 8.45 3.07 -2.93
N LEU A 28 8.55 1.74 -2.91
CA LEU A 28 7.44 0.85 -2.63
C LEU A 28 7.32 0.55 -1.13
N SER A 29 6.10 0.59 -0.63
CA SER A 29 5.77 0.25 0.77
C SER A 29 4.54 -0.67 0.78
N PRO A 30 4.66 -1.94 0.39
CA PRO A 30 3.53 -2.86 0.33
C PRO A 30 3.00 -3.19 1.72
N GLU A 31 1.69 -3.24 1.86
CA GLU A 31 1.04 -3.74 3.07
C GLU A 31 1.02 -5.27 3.09
N PHE A 32 1.29 -5.84 4.25
CA PHE A 32 1.12 -7.26 4.50
C PHE A 32 -0.25 -7.51 5.15
N ASP A 33 -1.06 -8.31 4.49
CA ASP A 33 -2.40 -8.67 4.93
C ASP A 33 -2.42 -10.13 5.39
N ALA A 34 -3.19 -10.43 6.44
CA ALA A 34 -3.36 -11.79 6.95
C ALA A 34 -3.93 -12.75 5.89
N ALA A 35 -4.76 -12.23 4.98
CA ALA A 35 -5.42 -13.01 3.93
C ALA A 35 -4.66 -13.00 2.59
N LYS A 36 -3.83 -11.99 2.33
CA LYS A 36 -3.18 -11.78 1.04
C LYS A 36 -1.69 -12.14 1.12
N ARG A 37 -1.40 -13.40 0.82
CA ARG A 37 -0.02 -13.91 0.72
C ARG A 37 0.57 -13.77 -0.69
N GLN A 38 0.07 -12.81 -1.46
CA GLN A 38 0.47 -12.57 -2.84
C GLN A 38 0.78 -11.10 -3.03
N PHE A 39 1.90 -10.79 -3.68
CA PHE A 39 2.28 -9.42 -3.99
C PHE A 39 1.30 -8.75 -4.96
N CYS A 40 0.96 -9.47 -6.03
CA CYS A 40 -0.05 -9.09 -7.01
C CYS A 40 -0.90 -10.31 -7.34
N THR A 41 -2.22 -10.20 -7.22
CA THR A 41 -3.12 -11.29 -7.64
C THR A 41 -3.46 -11.16 -9.11
N THR A 42 -3.61 -12.27 -9.80
CA THR A 42 -4.06 -12.31 -11.22
C THR A 42 -5.49 -11.81 -11.40
N ASN A 43 -6.29 -11.78 -10.33
CA ASN A 43 -7.65 -11.23 -10.31
C ASN A 43 -7.64 -9.82 -9.68
N ALA A 44 -6.75 -8.98 -10.17
CA ALA A 44 -6.56 -7.63 -9.67
C ALA A 44 -7.66 -6.64 -10.07
N PHE A 45 -8.55 -7.05 -10.97
CA PHE A 45 -9.58 -6.20 -11.56
C PHE A 45 -10.93 -6.55 -10.93
N ASP A 46 -11.35 -5.70 -10.03
CA ASP A 46 -12.62 -5.74 -9.33
C ASP A 46 -13.40 -4.43 -9.55
N ASP A 47 -14.46 -4.23 -8.81
CA ASP A 47 -15.29 -3.02 -8.91
C ASP A 47 -14.48 -1.76 -8.60
N ASP A 48 -13.51 -1.83 -7.69
CA ASP A 48 -12.65 -0.70 -7.29
C ASP A 48 -11.69 -0.30 -8.41
N PHE A 49 -11.21 -1.26 -9.23
CA PHE A 49 -10.43 -0.96 -10.42
C PHE A 49 -11.20 -0.06 -11.39
N PHE A 50 -12.48 -0.32 -11.62
CA PHE A 50 -13.29 0.51 -12.50
C PHE A 50 -13.50 1.92 -11.97
N CYS A 51 -13.56 2.09 -10.64
CA CYS A 51 -13.55 3.42 -10.04
C CYS A 51 -12.27 4.20 -10.33
N MET A 52 -11.12 3.51 -10.36
CA MET A 52 -9.85 4.13 -10.78
C MET A 52 -9.87 4.50 -12.27
N VAL A 53 -10.42 3.63 -13.12
CA VAL A 53 -10.50 3.85 -14.58
C VAL A 53 -11.40 5.03 -14.93
N GLU A 54 -12.51 5.24 -14.23
CA GLU A 54 -13.42 6.38 -14.46
C GLU A 54 -12.70 7.73 -14.40
N GLU A 55 -11.66 7.84 -13.59
CA GLU A 55 -10.86 9.04 -13.41
C GLU A 55 -9.55 9.02 -14.26
N ASN A 56 -9.14 7.83 -14.73
CA ASN A 56 -7.83 7.60 -15.36
C ASN A 56 -7.93 6.64 -16.55
N TYR A 57 -8.54 7.08 -17.65
CA TYR A 57 -8.70 6.24 -18.84
C TYR A 57 -7.37 5.76 -19.44
N ASP A 58 -6.28 6.50 -19.25
CA ASP A 58 -4.94 6.13 -19.71
C ASP A 58 -4.45 4.83 -19.04
N LEU A 59 -4.99 4.50 -17.87
CA LEU A 59 -4.72 3.22 -17.21
C LEU A 59 -5.12 2.04 -18.11
N LEU A 60 -6.24 2.12 -18.83
CA LEU A 60 -6.64 1.06 -19.78
C LEU A 60 -5.62 0.90 -20.90
N ALA A 61 -5.07 2.00 -21.41
CA ALA A 61 -4.09 1.97 -22.48
C ALA A 61 -2.72 1.40 -22.04
N SER A 62 -2.39 1.49 -20.74
CA SER A 62 -1.13 0.97 -20.17
C SER A 62 -1.14 -0.53 -19.89
N LEU A 63 -2.32 -1.16 -19.87
CA LEU A 63 -2.46 -2.56 -19.50
C LEU A 63 -2.04 -3.52 -20.63
N ASP A 64 -1.43 -4.64 -20.25
CA ASP A 64 -1.14 -5.73 -21.18
C ASP A 64 -2.41 -6.44 -21.64
N LEU A 65 -2.42 -6.97 -22.86
CA LEU A 65 -3.55 -7.71 -23.43
C LEU A 65 -4.05 -8.87 -22.53
N ARG A 66 -3.14 -9.49 -21.76
CA ARG A 66 -3.48 -10.56 -20.83
C ARG A 66 -4.34 -10.08 -19.67
N GLN A 67 -4.19 -8.83 -19.27
CA GLN A 67 -4.92 -8.21 -18.17
C GLN A 67 -6.36 -7.87 -18.55
N TYR A 68 -6.63 -7.64 -19.85
CA TYR A 68 -7.98 -7.35 -20.33
C TYR A 68 -8.99 -8.49 -20.06
N SER A 69 -8.55 -9.74 -19.96
CA SER A 69 -9.45 -10.85 -19.62
C SER A 69 -10.04 -10.71 -18.21
N GLY A 70 -9.25 -10.22 -17.25
CA GLY A 70 -9.71 -9.91 -15.89
C GLY A 70 -10.72 -8.76 -15.88
N ILE A 71 -10.44 -7.70 -16.66
CA ILE A 71 -11.34 -6.54 -16.79
C ILE A 71 -12.72 -6.98 -17.30
N PHE A 72 -12.79 -7.77 -18.35
CA PHE A 72 -14.08 -8.25 -18.87
C PHE A 72 -14.84 -9.10 -17.87
N SER A 73 -14.15 -9.85 -17.01
CA SER A 73 -14.79 -10.64 -15.95
C SER A 73 -15.41 -9.75 -14.87
N ALA A 74 -14.76 -8.66 -14.52
CA ALA A 74 -15.23 -7.72 -13.49
C ALA A 74 -16.28 -6.71 -14.01
N LEU A 75 -16.33 -6.48 -15.33
CA LEU A 75 -17.22 -5.47 -15.94
C LEU A 75 -18.69 -5.71 -15.61
N GLY A 76 -19.14 -6.96 -15.60
CA GLY A 76 -20.54 -7.32 -15.29
C GLY A 76 -20.93 -6.93 -13.87
N SER A 77 -20.10 -7.23 -12.89
CA SER A 77 -20.28 -6.86 -11.48
C SER A 77 -20.26 -5.34 -11.30
N TYR A 78 -19.31 -4.67 -11.90
CA TYR A 78 -19.22 -3.20 -11.90
C TYR A 78 -20.51 -2.55 -12.44
N LEU A 79 -21.00 -2.96 -13.62
CA LEU A 79 -22.22 -2.40 -14.21
C LEU A 79 -23.43 -2.64 -13.32
N GLN A 80 -23.52 -3.80 -12.67
CA GLN A 80 -24.60 -4.09 -11.73
C GLN A 80 -24.52 -3.18 -10.49
N THR A 81 -23.34 -2.97 -9.95
CA THR A 81 -23.08 -2.05 -8.82
C THR A 81 -23.47 -0.62 -9.19
N ARG A 82 -23.05 -0.15 -10.39
CA ARG A 82 -23.40 1.20 -10.86
C ARG A 82 -24.91 1.37 -11.12
N ALA A 83 -25.59 0.38 -11.68
CA ALA A 83 -27.03 0.42 -11.84
C ALA A 83 -27.75 0.47 -10.48
N GLY A 84 -27.26 -0.26 -9.47
CA GLY A 84 -27.75 -0.21 -8.12
C GLY A 84 -27.52 1.16 -7.44
N MET A 85 -26.40 1.80 -7.69
CA MET A 85 -26.10 3.15 -7.20
C MET A 85 -26.98 4.21 -7.88
N ALA A 86 -27.22 4.11 -9.17
CA ALA A 86 -28.11 5.02 -9.90
C ALA A 86 -29.57 4.89 -9.44
N ALA A 87 -29.99 3.72 -9.00
CA ALA A 87 -31.33 3.47 -8.46
C ALA A 87 -31.50 3.97 -7.00
N ARG A 88 -30.39 4.10 -6.28
CA ARG A 88 -30.37 4.75 -4.96
C ARG A 88 -30.08 6.21 -5.21
N SER A 89 -31.08 7.08 -5.03
CA SER A 89 -30.80 8.53 -5.00
C SER A 89 -29.57 8.76 -4.12
N TYR A 90 -28.53 9.37 -4.68
CA TYR A 90 -27.28 9.68 -4.01
C TYR A 90 -27.58 10.29 -2.64
N ALA A 91 -27.51 9.50 -1.60
CA ALA A 91 -27.22 10.04 -0.29
C ALA A 91 -25.75 10.48 -0.41
N VAL A 92 -25.53 11.77 -0.56
CA VAL A 92 -24.22 12.39 -0.36
C VAL A 92 -23.68 11.75 0.91
N SER A 93 -22.49 11.17 0.86
CA SER A 93 -21.78 10.71 2.06
C SER A 93 -21.92 11.83 3.08
N PRO A 94 -22.38 11.55 4.33
CA PRO A 94 -22.49 12.60 5.30
C PRO A 94 -21.15 13.34 5.32
N ALA A 95 -21.20 14.66 5.11
CA ALA A 95 -20.01 15.49 5.18
C ALA A 95 -19.29 15.13 6.48
N GLU A 96 -17.98 14.91 6.42
CA GLU A 96 -17.20 14.73 7.63
C GLU A 96 -17.51 15.93 8.54
N LEU A 97 -17.90 15.68 9.76
CA LEU A 97 -18.24 16.74 10.69
C LEU A 97 -17.01 17.05 11.53
N ASP A 98 -16.76 18.34 11.76
CA ASP A 98 -15.78 18.78 12.74
C ASP A 98 -16.23 18.43 14.18
N GLU A 99 -15.39 18.68 15.18
CA GLU A 99 -15.69 18.44 16.59
C GLU A 99 -16.95 19.22 17.07
N GLY A 100 -17.39 20.22 16.34
CA GLY A 100 -18.60 21.03 16.57
C GLY A 100 -19.83 20.53 15.82
N GLY A 101 -19.71 19.46 15.02
CA GLY A 101 -20.82 18.92 14.23
C GLY A 101 -21.11 19.68 12.95
N ASN A 102 -20.19 20.55 12.48
CA ASN A 102 -20.32 21.27 11.22
C ASN A 102 -19.70 20.49 10.08
N ALA A 103 -20.29 20.56 8.89
CA ALA A 103 -19.73 19.96 7.69
C ALA A 103 -18.34 20.55 7.39
N VAL A 104 -17.32 19.69 7.31
CA VAL A 104 -15.97 20.10 6.96
C VAL A 104 -15.86 20.06 5.44
N ASP A 105 -15.79 21.22 4.83
CA ASP A 105 -15.52 21.37 3.38
C ASP A 105 -13.99 21.39 3.11
N THR A 106 -13.28 20.50 3.78
CA THR A 106 -11.82 20.39 3.62
C THR A 106 -11.52 19.07 2.91
N PRO A 107 -10.74 19.08 1.82
CA PRO A 107 -10.35 17.84 1.17
C PRO A 107 -9.56 16.98 2.16
N SER A 108 -9.89 15.68 2.23
CA SER A 108 -9.20 14.73 3.09
C SER A 108 -7.75 14.48 2.67
N TYR A 109 -7.39 14.86 1.43
CA TYR A 109 -6.07 14.67 0.82
C TYR A 109 -5.51 15.96 0.25
N ASN A 110 -4.20 16.13 0.36
CA ASN A 110 -3.49 17.23 -0.30
C ASN A 110 -3.19 16.90 -1.78
N ALA A 111 -2.55 17.84 -2.49
CA ALA A 111 -2.16 17.68 -3.90
C ALA A 111 -1.16 16.53 -4.15
N TYR A 112 -0.50 16.03 -3.10
CA TYR A 112 0.42 14.91 -3.16
C TYR A 112 -0.23 13.56 -2.82
N GLY A 113 -1.53 13.58 -2.48
CA GLY A 113 -2.28 12.40 -2.07
C GLY A 113 -2.08 12.00 -0.60
N ASP A 114 -1.49 12.88 0.23
CA ASP A 114 -1.37 12.61 1.65
C ASP A 114 -2.70 12.92 2.35
N TYR A 115 -3.11 12.04 3.23
CA TYR A 115 -4.26 12.27 4.11
C TYR A 115 -3.91 13.31 5.18
N ILE A 116 -4.62 14.43 5.20
CA ILE A 116 -4.27 15.61 6.00
C ILE A 116 -5.16 15.84 7.23
N LEU A 117 -6.23 15.06 7.40
CA LEU A 117 -7.08 15.20 8.58
C LEU A 117 -6.40 14.60 9.82
N TYR A 118 -6.68 15.19 10.96
CA TYR A 118 -6.15 14.71 12.24
C TYR A 118 -6.69 13.31 12.57
N ARG A 119 -5.80 12.42 12.96
CA ARG A 119 -6.09 11.06 13.42
C ARG A 119 -5.56 10.90 14.84
N PRO A 120 -6.44 10.76 15.84
CA PRO A 120 -6.00 10.59 17.23
C PRO A 120 -5.25 9.27 17.40
N ASP A 121 -4.38 9.22 18.40
CA ASP A 121 -3.75 7.97 18.84
C ASP A 121 -4.80 7.03 19.46
N ALA A 122 -4.61 5.74 19.33
CA ALA A 122 -5.53 4.74 19.90
C ALA A 122 -5.58 4.72 21.44
N GLY A 123 -4.60 5.34 22.10
CA GLY A 123 -4.53 5.46 23.55
C GLY A 123 -3.99 4.23 24.28
N GLU A 124 -4.14 3.04 23.73
CA GLU A 124 -3.68 1.78 24.29
C GLU A 124 -2.77 1.02 23.30
N ASP A 125 -1.90 0.20 23.85
CA ASP A 125 -0.95 -0.61 23.07
C ASP A 125 -1.51 -2.02 22.80
N THR A 126 -2.65 -2.05 22.10
CA THR A 126 -3.42 -3.26 21.82
C THR A 126 -3.77 -3.36 20.33
N PRO A 127 -4.08 -4.55 19.78
CA PRO A 127 -4.63 -4.68 18.44
C PRO A 127 -5.98 -3.95 18.31
N ILE A 128 -6.19 -3.26 17.20
CA ILE A 128 -7.45 -2.57 16.91
C ILE A 128 -8.46 -3.53 16.29
N TYR A 129 -8.01 -4.33 15.31
CA TYR A 129 -8.85 -5.33 14.65
C TYR A 129 -8.67 -6.75 15.13
N GLY A 130 -7.57 -7.05 15.79
CA GLY A 130 -7.25 -8.41 16.24
C GLY A 130 -7.03 -9.43 15.11
N LEU A 131 -6.77 -8.98 13.88
CA LEU A 131 -6.44 -9.83 12.74
C LEU A 131 -4.91 -9.93 12.60
N PRO A 132 -4.29 -10.98 13.15
CA PRO A 132 -2.85 -11.11 13.15
C PRO A 132 -2.32 -11.42 11.74
N VAL A 133 -1.22 -10.77 11.39
CA VAL A 133 -0.43 -11.10 10.20
C VAL A 133 0.73 -12.02 10.60
N ASP A 134 0.99 -12.98 9.75
CA ASP A 134 2.07 -13.94 9.95
C ASP A 134 3.36 -13.45 9.27
N TYR A 135 4.34 -13.04 10.09
CA TYR A 135 5.65 -12.55 9.65
C TYR A 135 6.69 -13.67 9.69
N THR A 136 6.40 -14.76 8.99
CA THR A 136 7.32 -15.88 8.79
C THR A 136 7.67 -16.06 7.32
N VAL A 137 8.78 -16.69 7.01
CA VAL A 137 9.20 -16.96 5.60
C VAL A 137 8.14 -17.78 4.87
N ASP A 138 7.50 -18.74 5.54
CA ASP A 138 6.47 -19.61 4.95
C ASP A 138 5.21 -18.85 4.54
N ALA A 139 4.95 -17.70 5.16
CA ALA A 139 3.83 -16.84 4.80
C ALA A 139 4.02 -16.10 3.48
N PHE A 140 5.26 -16.02 2.97
CA PHE A 140 5.64 -15.31 1.75
C PHE A 140 6.33 -16.23 0.73
N PRO A 141 5.60 -17.22 0.15
CA PRO A 141 6.19 -18.20 -0.74
C PRO A 141 6.83 -17.57 -1.96
N GLN A 142 7.97 -18.12 -2.40
CA GLN A 142 8.74 -17.66 -3.55
C GLN A 142 7.85 -17.41 -4.77
N ALA A 143 7.09 -18.42 -5.20
CA ALA A 143 6.29 -18.38 -6.42
C ALA A 143 5.10 -17.41 -6.38
N TYR A 144 4.61 -17.06 -5.19
CA TYR A 144 3.40 -16.23 -5.05
C TYR A 144 3.68 -14.80 -4.57
N TYR A 145 4.82 -14.58 -3.95
CA TYR A 145 5.20 -13.26 -3.45
C TYR A 145 6.46 -12.72 -4.12
N ILE A 146 7.57 -13.45 -4.05
CA ILE A 146 8.88 -12.97 -4.49
C ILE A 146 8.94 -12.86 -6.03
N ASP A 147 8.58 -13.92 -6.74
CA ASP A 147 8.68 -13.96 -8.20
C ASP A 147 7.76 -12.89 -8.86
N PRO A 148 6.49 -12.72 -8.46
CA PRO A 148 5.66 -11.63 -8.95
C PRO A 148 6.19 -10.25 -8.58
N ALA A 149 6.71 -10.04 -7.36
CA ALA A 149 7.31 -8.79 -6.97
C ALA A 149 8.54 -8.44 -7.83
N ASN A 150 9.42 -9.42 -8.04
CA ASN A 150 10.60 -9.26 -8.89
C ASN A 150 10.24 -9.00 -10.35
N ALA A 151 9.16 -9.62 -10.86
CA ALA A 151 8.69 -9.34 -12.21
C ALA A 151 8.23 -7.88 -12.37
N GLU A 152 7.51 -7.33 -11.40
CA GLU A 152 7.11 -5.92 -11.43
C GLU A 152 8.31 -4.98 -11.24
N ILE A 153 9.21 -5.27 -10.30
CA ILE A 153 10.46 -4.51 -10.12
C ILE A 153 11.27 -4.46 -11.43
N ALA A 154 11.37 -5.59 -12.13
CA ALA A 154 12.10 -5.66 -13.40
C ALA A 154 11.48 -4.78 -14.50
N ARG A 155 10.16 -4.61 -14.51
CA ARG A 155 9.46 -3.73 -15.47
C ARG A 155 9.86 -2.25 -15.25
N PHE A 156 9.84 -1.80 -14.01
CA PHE A 156 10.27 -0.44 -13.67
C PHE A 156 11.76 -0.23 -13.97
N THR A 157 12.59 -1.21 -13.63
CA THR A 157 14.03 -1.13 -13.88
C THR A 157 14.36 -1.11 -15.38
N ALA A 158 13.58 -1.82 -16.20
CA ALA A 158 13.72 -1.80 -17.65
C ALA A 158 13.36 -0.43 -18.26
N ASP A 159 12.49 0.33 -17.61
CA ASP A 159 12.15 1.72 -17.98
C ASP A 159 13.16 2.74 -17.41
N GLY A 160 14.25 2.30 -16.78
CA GLY A 160 15.27 3.16 -16.18
C GLY A 160 14.87 3.77 -14.83
N VAL A 161 13.80 3.27 -14.21
CA VAL A 161 13.33 3.70 -12.89
C VAL A 161 14.05 2.93 -11.80
N ARG A 162 14.58 3.62 -10.81
CA ARG A 162 15.16 2.98 -9.61
C ARG A 162 14.05 2.56 -8.67
N VAL A 163 14.07 1.30 -8.20
CA VAL A 163 13.09 0.79 -7.25
C VAL A 163 13.75 0.49 -5.92
N TRP A 164 13.22 1.12 -4.86
CA TRP A 164 13.56 0.82 -3.48
C TRP A 164 12.30 0.38 -2.72
N LEU A 165 12.49 -0.39 -1.65
CA LEU A 165 11.42 -0.84 -0.78
C LEU A 165 11.60 -0.33 0.65
N THR A 166 10.49 -0.11 1.30
CA THR A 166 10.39 -0.02 2.75
C THR A 166 9.17 -0.82 3.21
N TYR A 167 9.10 -1.19 4.47
CA TYR A 167 7.94 -1.93 4.97
C TYR A 167 6.84 -0.96 5.39
N SER A 168 5.58 -1.28 5.08
CA SER A 168 4.43 -0.58 5.62
C SER A 168 4.34 -0.76 7.13
N PRO A 169 3.91 0.26 7.87
CA PRO A 169 3.76 0.16 9.31
C PRO A 169 2.68 -0.84 9.69
N ARG A 170 2.91 -1.58 10.76
CA ARG A 170 1.96 -2.51 11.35
C ARG A 170 1.99 -2.40 12.86
N ASN A 171 0.80 -2.47 13.48
CA ASN A 171 0.69 -2.59 14.93
C ASN A 171 1.40 -3.86 15.40
N SER A 172 2.40 -3.70 16.26
CA SER A 172 3.23 -4.81 16.77
C SER A 172 2.44 -5.85 17.56
N GLN A 173 1.23 -5.51 18.04
CA GLN A 173 0.33 -6.45 18.71
C GLN A 173 -0.56 -7.22 17.73
N ALA A 174 -0.62 -6.81 16.47
CA ALA A 174 -1.43 -7.44 15.42
C ALA A 174 -0.61 -8.36 14.52
N VAL A 175 0.37 -9.05 15.10
CA VAL A 175 1.15 -10.11 14.44
C VAL A 175 0.84 -11.48 15.08
N SER A 176 1.00 -12.55 14.31
CA SER A 176 0.73 -13.90 14.78
C SER A 176 1.72 -14.34 15.88
N GLU A 177 1.35 -15.32 16.67
CA GLU A 177 2.26 -15.91 17.67
C GLU A 177 3.52 -16.54 17.03
N ALA A 178 3.44 -16.96 15.78
CA ALA A 178 4.57 -17.48 15.02
C ALA A 178 5.58 -16.37 14.62
N SER A 179 5.18 -15.12 14.66
CA SER A 179 5.99 -13.95 14.32
C SER A 179 6.92 -13.56 15.47
N THR A 180 7.78 -14.50 15.92
CA THR A 180 8.77 -14.19 16.93
C THR A 180 9.82 -13.19 16.41
N PRO A 181 10.60 -12.53 17.27
CA PRO A 181 11.69 -11.66 16.83
C PRO A 181 12.66 -12.34 15.84
N GLU A 182 12.95 -13.63 16.07
CA GLU A 182 13.81 -14.44 15.20
C GLU A 182 13.14 -14.71 13.85
N ALA A 183 11.84 -15.02 13.83
CA ALA A 183 11.08 -15.24 12.60
C ALA A 183 11.00 -13.93 11.76
N ILE A 184 10.75 -12.79 12.39
CA ILE A 184 10.74 -11.47 11.75
C ILE A 184 12.12 -11.14 11.17
N ALA A 185 13.20 -11.38 11.90
CA ALA A 185 14.57 -11.18 11.41
C ALA A 185 14.89 -12.11 10.23
N ALA A 186 14.45 -13.37 10.30
CA ALA A 186 14.61 -14.33 9.21
C ALA A 186 13.83 -13.90 7.95
N LEU A 187 12.63 -13.39 8.11
CA LEU A 187 11.82 -12.86 7.01
C LEU A 187 12.47 -11.61 6.39
N ASP A 188 13.00 -10.69 7.19
CA ASP A 188 13.73 -9.51 6.66
C ASP A 188 14.96 -9.95 5.86
N ALA A 189 15.72 -10.90 6.36
CA ALA A 189 16.86 -11.46 5.64
C ALA A 189 16.43 -12.14 4.33
N TYR A 190 15.36 -12.93 4.36
CA TYR A 190 14.80 -13.59 3.19
C TYR A 190 14.38 -12.58 2.09
N PHE A 191 13.71 -11.50 2.46
CA PHE A 191 13.34 -10.46 1.50
C PHE A 191 14.57 -9.75 0.92
N ARG A 192 15.56 -9.43 1.75
CA ARG A 192 16.80 -8.77 1.28
C ARG A 192 17.63 -9.65 0.34
N GLU A 193 17.56 -10.96 0.52
CA GLU A 193 18.28 -11.92 -0.32
C GLU A 193 17.56 -12.19 -1.65
N ASN A 194 16.23 -12.16 -1.66
CA ASN A 194 15.44 -12.67 -2.77
C ASN A 194 14.70 -11.59 -3.59
N LEU A 195 14.53 -10.37 -3.06
CA LEU A 195 13.94 -9.27 -3.82
C LEU A 195 15.01 -8.48 -4.59
N ASN A 196 14.73 -8.17 -5.85
CA ASN A 196 15.61 -7.43 -6.75
C ASN A 196 15.57 -5.92 -6.56
N ALA A 197 15.34 -5.47 -5.31
CA ALA A 197 15.35 -4.06 -4.96
C ALA A 197 15.94 -3.86 -3.55
N ALA A 198 16.60 -2.72 -3.34
CA ALA A 198 17.15 -2.41 -2.02
C ALA A 198 16.03 -2.12 -1.01
N ILE A 199 16.11 -2.75 0.16
CA ILE A 199 15.18 -2.51 1.28
C ILE A 199 15.84 -1.54 2.25
N LEU A 200 15.22 -0.37 2.43
CA LEU A 200 15.83 0.76 3.14
C LEU A 200 15.80 0.62 4.66
N THR A 201 14.76 0.04 5.21
CA THR A 201 14.57 -0.07 6.67
C THR A 201 14.49 -1.54 7.09
N PRO A 202 14.90 -1.92 8.32
CA PRO A 202 14.61 -3.24 8.87
C PRO A 202 13.10 -3.46 9.02
N LEU A 203 12.64 -4.70 8.84
CA LEU A 203 11.23 -5.05 9.03
C LEU A 203 10.75 -4.75 10.46
N GLN A 204 11.59 -5.02 11.44
CA GLN A 204 11.30 -4.74 12.85
C GLN A 204 10.94 -3.27 13.12
N ASP A 205 11.54 -2.32 12.40
CA ASP A 205 11.31 -0.88 12.58
C ASP A 205 9.93 -0.43 12.06
N SER A 206 9.25 -1.27 11.27
CA SER A 206 7.88 -1.04 10.81
C SER A 206 6.82 -1.51 11.80
N LEU A 207 7.21 -2.34 12.79
CA LEU A 207 6.32 -2.84 13.82
C LEU A 207 6.25 -1.85 14.97
N LEU A 208 5.25 -0.97 14.92
CA LEU A 208 5.09 0.11 15.87
C LEU A 208 4.09 -0.27 16.98
N PRO A 209 4.24 0.29 18.19
CA PRO A 209 3.25 0.17 19.25
C PRO A 209 1.84 0.58 18.82
N GLY A 210 0.82 -0.14 19.30
CA GLY A 210 -0.59 0.05 18.92
C GLY A 210 -1.11 1.48 19.08
N ARG A 211 -0.59 2.23 20.09
CA ARG A 211 -0.94 3.64 20.31
C ARG A 211 -0.65 4.57 19.12
N TYR A 212 0.22 4.18 18.19
CA TYR A 212 0.52 4.96 16.98
C TYR A 212 -0.43 4.68 15.82
N PHE A 213 -1.49 3.92 16.05
CA PHE A 213 -2.46 3.59 15.02
C PHE A 213 -3.82 4.24 15.26
N TYR A 214 -4.63 4.28 14.21
CA TYR A 214 -5.96 4.85 14.19
C TYR A 214 -6.91 3.99 13.35
N GLY A 215 -7.98 3.53 13.95
CA GLY A 215 -9.06 2.80 13.27
C GLY A 215 -8.70 1.42 12.71
N THR A 216 -7.44 1.18 12.35
CA THR A 216 -6.94 -0.12 11.87
C THR A 216 -5.50 -0.36 12.33
N ASP A 217 -5.04 -1.61 12.24
CA ASP A 217 -3.66 -1.99 12.59
C ASP A 217 -2.62 -1.61 11.51
N ASN A 218 -3.02 -0.95 10.42
CA ASN A 218 -2.17 -0.45 9.35
C ASN A 218 -2.21 1.08 9.21
N HIS A 219 -3.28 1.74 9.64
CA HIS A 219 -3.43 3.17 9.50
C HIS A 219 -2.81 3.90 10.69
N LEU A 220 -1.78 4.66 10.42
CA LEU A 220 -1.11 5.45 11.46
C LEU A 220 -1.97 6.62 11.93
N SER A 221 -1.92 6.90 13.23
CA SER A 221 -2.33 8.16 13.82
C SER A 221 -1.43 9.30 13.34
N THR A 222 -1.81 10.54 13.61
CA THR A 222 -0.99 11.72 13.27
C THR A 222 0.43 11.63 13.87
N ASN A 223 0.56 11.17 15.12
CA ASN A 223 1.87 10.96 15.75
C ASN A 223 2.63 9.78 15.14
N GLY A 224 1.93 8.71 14.79
CA GLY A 224 2.51 7.56 14.09
C GLY A 224 3.03 7.93 12.70
N VAL A 225 2.31 8.75 11.95
CA VAL A 225 2.76 9.31 10.66
C VAL A 225 4.05 10.11 10.84
N ALA A 226 4.10 11.03 11.81
CA ALA A 226 5.29 11.84 12.06
C ALA A 226 6.52 10.97 12.37
N LEU A 227 6.36 9.95 13.24
CA LEU A 227 7.41 9.01 13.59
C LEU A 227 7.89 8.22 12.36
N ARG A 228 6.97 7.59 11.63
CA ARG A 228 7.32 6.73 10.49
C ARG A 228 7.93 7.53 9.35
N THR A 229 7.40 8.70 9.06
CA THR A 229 7.94 9.60 8.04
C THR A 229 9.40 9.98 8.36
N ALA A 230 9.70 10.31 9.61
CA ALA A 230 11.07 10.63 10.01
C ALA A 230 12.04 9.45 9.81
N GLN A 231 11.62 8.22 10.15
CA GLN A 231 12.40 7.00 9.91
C GLN A 231 12.69 6.79 8.41
N VAL A 232 11.64 6.89 7.58
CA VAL A 232 11.76 6.67 6.12
C VAL A 232 12.62 7.76 5.48
N ILE A 233 12.46 9.03 5.85
CA ILE A 233 13.28 10.14 5.34
C ILE A 233 14.76 9.92 5.69
N THR A 234 15.06 9.49 6.92
CA THR A 234 16.44 9.21 7.33
C THR A 234 17.03 8.10 6.48
N ALA A 235 16.34 6.97 6.36
CA ALA A 235 16.81 5.84 5.56
C ALA A 235 16.97 6.20 4.08
N LEU A 236 16.07 7.01 3.53
CA LEU A 236 16.13 7.48 2.15
C LEU A 236 17.35 8.38 1.91
N LYS A 237 17.62 9.33 2.81
CA LYS A 237 18.80 10.19 2.74
C LYS A 237 20.10 9.40 2.80
N ASP A 238 20.19 8.43 3.71
CA ASP A 238 21.35 7.56 3.85
C ASP A 238 21.58 6.71 2.59
N ALA A 239 20.50 6.21 1.98
CA ALA A 239 20.58 5.45 0.74
C ALA A 239 21.03 6.33 -0.45
N LEU A 240 20.45 7.52 -0.60
CA LEU A 240 20.86 8.48 -1.63
C LEU A 240 22.35 8.86 -1.50
N GLN A 241 22.80 9.14 -0.27
CA GLN A 241 24.18 9.46 -0.01
C GLN A 241 25.14 8.30 -0.36
N LYS A 242 24.79 7.07 -0.02
CA LYS A 242 25.58 5.87 -0.35
C LYS A 242 25.72 5.65 -1.85
N GLU A 243 24.70 6.02 -2.63
CA GLU A 243 24.72 5.93 -4.09
C GLU A 243 25.33 7.17 -4.77
N GLY A 244 25.79 8.17 -4.00
CA GLY A 244 26.34 9.41 -4.54
C GLY A 244 25.30 10.32 -5.17
N LEU A 245 24.02 10.10 -4.84
CA LEU A 245 22.91 10.95 -5.25
C LEU A 245 22.67 11.99 -4.17
N THR A 246 22.82 13.25 -4.54
CA THR A 246 22.48 14.37 -3.63
C THR A 246 20.99 14.66 -3.72
N PRO A 247 20.27 14.78 -2.60
CA PRO A 247 18.88 15.22 -2.60
C PRO A 247 18.74 16.66 -3.07
#